data_c957f48ee84687b69a44238c85e95929
#
_entry.id   c957f48ee84687b69a44238c85e95929
#
_cell.length_a   1.000
_cell.length_b   1.000
_cell.length_c   1.000
_cell.angle_alpha   90.00
_cell.angle_beta   90.00
_cell.angle_gamma   90.00
#
_symmetry.space_group_name_H-M   'P 1'
#
loop_
_entity.id
_entity.type
_entity.pdbx_description
1 polymer ?
#
loop_
_entity_poly.entity_id
_entity_poly.type
_entity_poly.pdbx_seq_one_letter_code
_entity_poly.pdbx_strand_id
1 'polypeptide(L)'
;MEMKEKAKINSGIYLVIDPSMEESQLLESLEKAISAKPCALQIWDNFPCHDQVASLICKIKLICSRSEIPIIMNNHPEWAELFGLDGVHFDELPSDYVTSFPKLKKQGKLIGVTTNNEYGLIQNSILADVDYLSFCSMFPSSTATSCDLVDFEIVRQTRMSTSIPIFLAGGISTESIAQLQSLDFDGIAVVSGVMSAADPAKAITKYQQLLTDLKK
;
A
#
# COMPACT_ATOMS: atom_id res chain seq x y z
N MET A 1 23.34 -20.04 2.51
CA MET A 1 22.61 -18.79 2.21
C MET A 1 21.29 -18.90 2.96
N GLU A 2 21.19 -18.29 4.12
CA GLU A 2 19.94 -18.27 4.89
C GLU A 2 18.86 -17.61 4.03
N MET A 3 17.76 -18.32 3.79
CA MET A 3 16.59 -17.73 3.14
C MET A 3 16.02 -16.71 4.10
N LYS A 4 16.11 -15.43 3.73
CA LYS A 4 15.44 -14.34 4.46
C LYS A 4 13.96 -14.70 4.54
N GLU A 5 13.40 -14.74 5.75
CA GLU A 5 11.96 -14.99 5.91
C GLU A 5 11.19 -13.97 5.06
N LYS A 6 10.20 -14.45 4.31
CA LYS A 6 9.40 -13.58 3.42
C LYS A 6 8.72 -12.51 4.28
N ALA A 7 8.91 -11.24 3.95
CA ALA A 7 8.18 -10.15 4.58
C ALA A 7 6.66 -10.43 4.48
N LYS A 8 5.89 -9.97 5.46
CA LYS A 8 4.43 -10.13 5.48
C LYS A 8 3.78 -8.78 5.74
N ILE A 9 2.70 -8.52 5.04
CA ILE A 9 1.84 -7.34 5.27
C ILE A 9 0.50 -7.87 5.75
N ASN A 10 0.28 -7.86 7.07
CA ASN A 10 -0.91 -8.46 7.66
C ASN A 10 -1.96 -7.43 8.07
N SER A 11 -1.56 -6.36 8.74
CA SER A 11 -2.48 -5.34 9.23
C SER A 11 -1.75 -4.04 9.62
N GLY A 12 -2.49 -2.94 9.71
CA GLY A 12 -1.98 -1.67 10.21
C GLY A 12 -2.04 -0.52 9.19
N ILE A 13 -1.14 0.44 9.35
CA ILE A 13 -1.06 1.61 8.46
C ILE A 13 -0.08 1.32 7.33
N TYR A 14 -0.59 1.27 6.11
CA TYR A 14 0.16 1.13 4.87
C TYR A 14 0.46 2.54 4.34
N LEU A 15 1.72 2.94 4.36
CA LEU A 15 2.13 4.27 3.92
C LEU A 15 2.40 4.27 2.42
N VAL A 16 1.78 5.17 1.67
CA VAL A 16 2.10 5.42 0.27
C VAL A 16 2.78 6.77 0.15
N ILE A 17 3.91 6.83 -0.54
CA ILE A 17 4.62 8.07 -0.82
C ILE A 17 4.52 8.43 -2.29
N ASP A 18 4.40 9.73 -2.57
CA ASP A 18 4.30 10.29 -3.92
C ASP A 18 5.62 10.92 -4.35
N PRO A 19 6.35 10.30 -5.30
CA PRO A 19 7.62 10.83 -5.81
C PRO A 19 7.52 12.19 -6.50
N SER A 20 6.32 12.68 -6.82
CA SER A 20 6.14 14.03 -7.38
C SER A 20 6.29 15.14 -6.36
N MET A 21 6.31 14.82 -5.07
CA MET A 21 6.63 15.78 -4.01
C MET A 21 8.06 16.31 -4.18
N GLU A 22 8.31 17.51 -3.64
CA GLU A 22 9.68 18.02 -3.57
C GLU A 22 10.55 17.04 -2.78
N GLU A 23 11.70 16.64 -3.35
CA GLU A 23 12.51 15.51 -2.85
C GLU A 23 12.96 15.68 -1.40
N SER A 24 13.42 16.87 -1.02
CA SER A 24 13.90 17.10 0.35
C SER A 24 12.76 16.97 1.36
N GLN A 25 11.59 17.51 1.04
CA GLN A 25 10.39 17.39 1.86
C GLN A 25 9.90 15.95 1.97
N LEU A 26 9.90 15.21 0.85
CA LEU A 26 9.51 13.79 0.84
C LEU A 26 10.42 12.97 1.74
N LEU A 27 11.74 13.11 1.63
CA LEU A 27 12.70 12.34 2.42
C LEU A 27 12.65 12.70 3.89
N GLU A 28 12.52 13.98 4.25
CA GLU A 28 12.37 14.43 5.65
C GLU A 28 11.07 13.88 6.27
N SER A 29 9.95 13.98 5.54
CA SER A 29 8.66 13.44 5.99
C SER A 29 8.71 11.92 6.15
N LEU A 30 9.35 11.21 5.20
CA LEU A 30 9.52 9.76 5.26
C LEU A 30 10.34 9.33 6.48
N GLU A 31 11.46 9.99 6.76
CA GLU A 31 12.31 9.65 7.91
C GLU A 31 11.52 9.73 9.23
N LYS A 32 10.68 10.78 9.38
CA LYS A 32 9.78 10.92 10.53
C LYS A 32 8.71 9.81 10.54
N ALA A 33 8.06 9.56 9.40
CA ALA A 33 6.99 8.59 9.27
C ALA A 33 7.44 7.16 9.62
N ILE A 34 8.61 6.73 9.14
CA ILE A 34 9.16 5.39 9.38
C ILE A 34 9.39 5.11 10.86
N SER A 35 9.68 6.13 11.67
CA SER A 35 9.86 5.97 13.12
C SER A 35 8.59 5.47 13.84
N ALA A 36 7.41 5.75 13.28
CA ALA A 36 6.12 5.26 13.79
C ALA A 36 5.73 3.86 13.29
N LYS A 37 6.61 3.18 12.54
CA LYS A 37 6.49 1.79 12.10
C LYS A 37 5.20 1.49 11.34
N PRO A 38 4.95 2.10 10.17
CA PRO A 38 3.89 1.63 9.28
C PRO A 38 4.12 0.15 8.91
N CYS A 39 3.07 -0.58 8.56
CA CYS A 39 3.17 -2.01 8.22
C CYS A 39 3.80 -2.26 6.84
N ALA A 40 3.78 -1.27 5.96
CA ALA A 40 4.44 -1.28 4.65
C ALA A 40 4.68 0.15 4.17
N LEU A 41 5.62 0.30 3.24
CA LEU A 41 5.88 1.51 2.47
C LEU A 41 5.70 1.20 1.00
N GLN A 42 4.81 1.92 0.30
CA GLN A 42 4.70 1.87 -1.15
C GLN A 42 5.29 3.13 -1.77
N ILE A 43 6.10 2.95 -2.79
CA ILE A 43 6.58 4.02 -3.66
C ILE A 43 5.60 4.07 -4.85
N TRP A 44 4.81 5.14 -4.94
CA TRP A 44 3.91 5.36 -6.07
C TRP A 44 4.73 5.61 -7.34
N ASP A 45 4.23 5.20 -8.51
CA ASP A 45 4.93 5.36 -9.80
C ASP A 45 4.80 6.76 -10.42
N ASN A 46 4.33 7.74 -9.63
CA ASN A 46 4.15 9.13 -10.03
C ASN A 46 5.48 9.92 -10.05
N PHE A 47 6.48 9.41 -10.77
CA PHE A 47 7.78 10.07 -10.88
C PHE A 47 7.75 11.20 -11.92
N PRO A 48 8.20 12.42 -11.58
CA PRO A 48 8.23 13.54 -12.52
C PRO A 48 9.27 13.35 -13.63
N CYS A 49 10.32 12.58 -13.38
CA CYS A 49 11.40 12.30 -14.34
C CYS A 49 12.00 10.91 -14.12
N HIS A 50 12.14 10.15 -15.21
CA HIS A 50 12.74 8.80 -15.17
C HIS A 50 14.20 8.80 -14.71
N ASP A 51 14.97 9.83 -15.01
CA ASP A 51 16.40 9.91 -14.65
C ASP A 51 16.63 9.99 -13.13
N GLN A 52 15.60 10.37 -12.36
CA GLN A 52 15.68 10.51 -10.91
C GLN A 52 15.23 9.26 -10.14
N VAL A 53 14.56 8.31 -10.81
CA VAL A 53 13.98 7.10 -10.18
C VAL A 53 15.01 6.35 -9.34
N ALA A 54 16.14 6.00 -9.95
CA ALA A 54 17.17 5.19 -9.27
C ALA A 54 17.75 5.90 -8.04
N SER A 55 18.05 7.21 -8.18
CA SER A 55 18.58 8.01 -7.08
C SER A 55 17.60 8.09 -5.90
N LEU A 56 16.34 8.38 -6.18
CA LEU A 56 15.30 8.52 -5.16
C LEU A 56 15.03 7.18 -4.45
N ILE A 57 14.88 6.08 -5.20
CA ILE A 57 14.70 4.75 -4.62
C ILE A 57 15.86 4.36 -3.70
N CYS A 58 17.11 4.64 -4.10
CA CYS A 58 18.28 4.37 -3.26
C CYS A 58 18.25 5.17 -1.94
N LYS A 59 17.84 6.45 -1.98
CA LYS A 59 17.69 7.29 -0.78
C LYS A 59 16.58 6.78 0.16
N ILE A 60 15.44 6.41 -0.41
CA ILE A 60 14.32 5.79 0.34
C ILE A 60 14.79 4.51 1.03
N LYS A 61 15.48 3.62 0.31
CA LYS A 61 16.04 2.38 0.89
C LYS A 61 17.02 2.66 2.02
N LEU A 62 17.85 3.68 1.89
CA LEU A 62 18.79 4.06 2.95
C LEU A 62 18.05 4.50 4.21
N ILE A 63 17.00 5.32 4.10
CA ILE A 63 16.16 5.72 5.23
C ILE A 63 15.53 4.49 5.89
N CYS A 64 15.00 3.56 5.09
CA CYS A 64 14.32 2.36 5.58
C CYS A 64 15.29 1.24 6.03
N SER A 65 16.60 1.37 5.82
CA SER A 65 17.57 0.29 6.02
C SER A 65 17.63 -0.28 7.44
N ARG A 66 17.21 0.51 8.44
CA ARG A 66 17.16 0.12 9.86
C ARG A 66 15.78 -0.31 10.32
N SER A 67 14.81 -0.33 9.41
CA SER A 67 13.45 -0.79 9.68
C SER A 67 13.21 -2.14 9.00
N GLU A 68 12.31 -2.92 9.57
CA GLU A 68 11.84 -4.19 8.95
C GLU A 68 10.61 -3.97 8.06
N ILE A 69 10.34 -2.71 7.69
CA ILE A 69 9.17 -2.32 6.91
C ILE A 69 9.39 -2.73 5.46
N PRO A 70 8.54 -3.57 4.86
CA PRO A 70 8.65 -3.94 3.47
C PRO A 70 8.42 -2.74 2.55
N ILE A 71 9.27 -2.63 1.54
CA ILE A 71 9.18 -1.58 0.51
C ILE A 71 8.57 -2.17 -0.75
N ILE A 72 7.47 -1.61 -1.18
CA ILE A 72 6.65 -2.06 -2.30
C ILE A 72 6.75 -1.04 -3.44
N MET A 73 6.98 -1.52 -4.66
CA MET A 73 6.96 -0.68 -5.86
C MET A 73 5.57 -0.70 -6.49
N ASN A 74 5.06 0.44 -6.93
CA ASN A 74 3.81 0.50 -7.68
C ASN A 74 4.07 0.17 -9.16
N ASN A 75 3.27 -0.71 -9.76
CA ASN A 75 3.18 -1.06 -11.18
C ASN A 75 4.48 -1.53 -11.90
N HIS A 76 5.66 -1.43 -11.29
CA HIS A 76 6.96 -1.67 -11.90
C HIS A 76 7.70 -2.87 -11.29
N PRO A 77 7.33 -4.13 -11.64
CA PRO A 77 8.01 -5.32 -11.13
C PRO A 77 9.50 -5.36 -11.48
N GLU A 78 9.89 -4.81 -12.64
CA GLU A 78 11.28 -4.69 -13.06
C GLU A 78 12.11 -3.78 -12.14
N TRP A 79 11.52 -2.72 -11.60
CA TRP A 79 12.19 -1.86 -10.62
C TRP A 79 12.25 -2.52 -9.24
N ALA A 80 11.19 -3.25 -8.86
CA ALA A 80 11.21 -4.04 -7.63
C ALA A 80 12.33 -5.10 -7.65
N GLU A 81 12.60 -5.71 -8.80
CA GLU A 81 13.70 -6.63 -8.97
C GLU A 81 15.06 -5.90 -9.00
N LEU A 82 15.20 -4.89 -9.85
CA LEU A 82 16.44 -4.13 -10.04
C LEU A 82 16.98 -3.52 -8.74
N PHE A 83 16.08 -2.93 -7.93
CA PHE A 83 16.44 -2.27 -6.67
C PHE A 83 16.33 -3.20 -5.46
N GLY A 84 15.95 -4.47 -5.65
CA GLY A 84 15.81 -5.43 -4.56
C GLY A 84 14.78 -5.00 -3.51
N LEU A 85 13.61 -4.48 -3.98
CA LEU A 85 12.48 -4.15 -3.12
C LEU A 85 11.69 -5.42 -2.74
N ASP A 86 10.86 -5.34 -1.71
CA ASP A 86 10.22 -6.52 -1.13
C ASP A 86 8.97 -6.99 -1.91
N GLY A 87 8.38 -6.12 -2.74
CA GLY A 87 7.18 -6.50 -3.49
C GLY A 87 6.74 -5.48 -4.54
N VAL A 88 5.59 -5.79 -5.15
CA VAL A 88 4.93 -4.95 -6.15
C VAL A 88 3.45 -4.80 -5.80
N HIS A 89 2.94 -3.60 -5.94
CA HIS A 89 1.51 -3.30 -5.90
C HIS A 89 1.05 -2.90 -7.30
N PHE A 90 -0.01 -3.54 -7.77
CA PHE A 90 -0.60 -3.24 -9.07
C PHE A 90 -1.91 -2.49 -8.87
N ASP A 91 -2.09 -1.36 -9.57
CA ASP A 91 -3.34 -0.60 -9.57
C ASP A 91 -4.46 -1.34 -10.30
N GLU A 92 -4.08 -2.22 -11.24
CA GLU A 92 -4.98 -3.09 -11.98
C GLU A 92 -4.35 -4.49 -12.08
N LEU A 93 -5.17 -5.53 -12.19
CA LEU A 93 -4.66 -6.89 -12.41
C LEU A 93 -4.01 -6.99 -13.80
N PRO A 94 -2.69 -7.22 -13.91
CA PRO A 94 -2.02 -7.29 -15.20
C PRO A 94 -2.58 -8.42 -16.06
N SER A 95 -2.69 -8.21 -17.37
CA SER A 95 -3.24 -9.22 -18.30
C SER A 95 -2.43 -10.54 -18.32
N ASP A 96 -1.16 -10.48 -17.98
CA ASP A 96 -0.24 -11.62 -17.91
C ASP A 96 -0.06 -12.18 -16.50
N TYR A 97 -0.92 -11.82 -15.53
CA TYR A 97 -0.78 -12.20 -14.10
C TYR A 97 -0.60 -13.71 -13.91
N VAL A 98 -1.23 -14.54 -14.74
CA VAL A 98 -1.12 -16.01 -14.67
C VAL A 98 0.33 -16.48 -14.83
N THR A 99 1.15 -15.74 -15.57
CA THR A 99 2.57 -16.09 -15.84
C THR A 99 3.56 -15.25 -15.05
N SER A 100 3.23 -13.99 -14.76
CA SER A 100 4.12 -13.05 -14.06
C SER A 100 4.09 -13.25 -12.54
N PHE A 101 2.93 -13.45 -11.91
CA PHE A 101 2.81 -13.59 -10.46
C PHE A 101 3.58 -14.81 -9.90
N PRO A 102 3.50 -16.03 -10.52
CA PRO A 102 4.33 -17.15 -10.06
C PRO A 102 5.84 -16.88 -10.12
N LYS A 103 6.30 -16.06 -11.08
CA LYS A 103 7.72 -15.66 -11.16
C LYS A 103 8.09 -14.72 -10.01
N LEU A 104 7.28 -13.69 -9.76
CA LEU A 104 7.47 -12.76 -8.63
C LEU A 104 7.47 -13.50 -7.29
N LYS A 105 6.53 -14.42 -7.09
CA LYS A 105 6.46 -15.25 -5.87
C LYS A 105 7.70 -16.13 -5.69
N LYS A 106 8.20 -16.73 -6.77
CA LYS A 106 9.43 -17.52 -6.74
C LYS A 106 10.65 -16.68 -6.35
N GLN A 107 10.65 -15.39 -6.66
CA GLN A 107 11.66 -14.42 -6.23
C GLN A 107 11.44 -13.92 -4.79
N GLY A 108 10.40 -14.39 -4.10
CA GLY A 108 10.04 -13.96 -2.74
C GLY A 108 9.34 -12.61 -2.67
N LYS A 109 8.85 -12.07 -3.80
CA LYS A 109 8.17 -10.78 -3.84
C LYS A 109 6.75 -10.89 -3.26
N LEU A 110 6.34 -9.86 -2.53
CA LEU A 110 4.96 -9.61 -2.15
C LEU A 110 4.19 -9.06 -3.36
N ILE A 111 2.94 -9.46 -3.51
CA ILE A 111 2.06 -9.00 -4.58
C ILE A 111 0.79 -8.44 -3.97
N GLY A 112 0.52 -7.16 -4.21
CA GLY A 112 -0.75 -6.51 -3.89
C GLY A 112 -1.48 -6.07 -5.14
N VAL A 113 -2.81 -6.03 -5.08
CA VAL A 113 -3.65 -5.54 -6.19
C VAL A 113 -4.72 -4.61 -5.65
N THR A 114 -4.89 -3.46 -6.31
CA THR A 114 -6.05 -2.59 -6.09
C THR A 114 -7.26 -3.21 -6.76
N THR A 115 -8.36 -3.27 -6.02
CA THR A 115 -9.67 -3.72 -6.47
C THR A 115 -10.69 -2.60 -6.33
N ASN A 116 -11.80 -2.74 -7.01
CA ASN A 116 -12.91 -1.80 -7.03
C ASN A 116 -14.25 -2.55 -6.85
N ASN A 117 -15.31 -2.08 -7.50
CA ASN A 117 -16.63 -2.72 -7.47
C ASN A 117 -16.76 -3.92 -8.44
N GLU A 118 -15.70 -4.31 -9.14
CA GLU A 118 -15.74 -5.39 -10.13
C GLU A 118 -15.48 -6.75 -9.46
N TYR A 119 -16.54 -7.52 -9.27
CA TYR A 119 -16.45 -8.85 -8.65
C TYR A 119 -15.47 -9.81 -9.37
N GLY A 120 -15.44 -9.75 -10.72
CA GLY A 120 -14.52 -10.56 -11.53
C GLY A 120 -13.05 -10.25 -11.24
N LEU A 121 -12.70 -8.97 -11.08
CA LEU A 121 -11.36 -8.53 -10.71
C LEU A 121 -10.96 -9.08 -9.33
N ILE A 122 -11.87 -8.96 -8.35
CA ILE A 122 -11.64 -9.45 -6.98
C ILE A 122 -11.40 -10.96 -7.00
N GLN A 123 -12.26 -11.74 -7.66
CA GLN A 123 -12.13 -13.20 -7.73
C GLN A 123 -10.85 -13.63 -8.43
N ASN A 124 -10.50 -13.00 -9.55
CA ASN A 124 -9.26 -13.30 -10.26
C ASN A 124 -8.01 -12.98 -9.41
N SER A 125 -8.04 -11.88 -8.64
CA SER A 125 -6.95 -11.54 -7.73
C SER A 125 -6.80 -12.58 -6.59
N ILE A 126 -7.91 -13.06 -6.02
CA ILE A 126 -7.91 -14.14 -5.02
C ILE A 126 -7.34 -15.45 -5.62
N LEU A 127 -7.80 -15.82 -6.82
CA LEU A 127 -7.30 -17.02 -7.52
C LEU A 127 -5.83 -16.92 -7.92
N ALA A 128 -5.35 -15.71 -8.19
CA ALA A 128 -3.93 -15.43 -8.44
C ALA A 128 -3.06 -15.50 -7.19
N ASP A 129 -3.66 -15.76 -6.01
CA ASP A 129 -2.99 -15.91 -4.73
C ASP A 129 -2.14 -14.69 -4.38
N VAL A 130 -2.71 -13.47 -4.50
CA VAL A 130 -2.04 -12.23 -4.08
C VAL A 130 -1.82 -12.21 -2.57
N ASP A 131 -0.84 -11.46 -2.11
CA ASP A 131 -0.50 -11.38 -0.68
C ASP A 131 -1.44 -10.42 0.09
N TYR A 132 -2.07 -9.45 -0.59
CA TYR A 132 -3.11 -8.57 -0.04
C TYR A 132 -3.92 -7.90 -1.17
N LEU A 133 -5.14 -7.49 -0.80
CA LEU A 133 -6.03 -6.69 -1.64
C LEU A 133 -6.13 -5.26 -1.10
N SER A 134 -6.28 -4.28 -1.98
CA SER A 134 -6.57 -2.90 -1.62
C SER A 134 -7.84 -2.43 -2.31
N PHE A 135 -8.78 -1.86 -1.57
CA PHE A 135 -9.99 -1.23 -2.12
C PHE A 135 -9.80 0.29 -2.18
N CYS A 136 -9.90 0.85 -3.38
CA CYS A 136 -9.75 2.29 -3.65
C CYS A 136 -10.76 2.75 -4.74
N SER A 137 -11.50 3.86 -4.50
CA SER A 137 -11.49 4.81 -3.40
C SER A 137 -12.64 4.58 -2.43
N MET A 138 -12.34 4.58 -1.11
CA MET A 138 -13.40 4.47 -0.08
C MET A 138 -14.19 5.77 0.09
N PHE A 139 -13.54 6.92 -0.08
CA PHE A 139 -14.13 8.26 0.02
C PHE A 139 -13.61 9.16 -1.09
N PRO A 140 -14.32 10.27 -1.41
CA PRO A 140 -13.82 11.28 -2.34
C PRO A 140 -12.43 11.77 -1.92
N SER A 141 -11.52 11.86 -2.88
CA SER A 141 -10.11 12.22 -2.64
C SER A 141 -9.59 13.13 -3.74
N SER A 142 -8.76 14.10 -3.38
CA SER A 142 -8.04 14.94 -4.35
C SER A 142 -6.91 14.20 -5.06
N THR A 143 -6.44 13.08 -4.51
CA THR A 143 -5.35 12.27 -5.07
C THR A 143 -5.85 11.12 -5.95
N ALA A 144 -7.14 10.76 -5.89
CA ALA A 144 -7.76 9.68 -6.65
C ALA A 144 -9.04 10.18 -7.35
N THR A 145 -8.89 11.14 -8.25
CA THR A 145 -10.02 11.86 -8.90
C THR A 145 -10.76 11.04 -9.95
N SER A 146 -10.21 9.93 -10.40
CA SER A 146 -10.75 9.10 -11.50
C SER A 146 -11.40 7.79 -11.06
N CYS A 147 -11.39 7.46 -9.76
CA CYS A 147 -11.92 6.19 -9.26
C CYS A 147 -13.37 6.35 -8.78
N ASP A 148 -14.24 5.43 -9.19
CA ASP A 148 -15.55 5.27 -8.59
C ASP A 148 -15.43 4.91 -7.11
N LEU A 149 -16.35 5.40 -6.28
CA LEU A 149 -16.38 5.04 -4.87
C LEU A 149 -16.71 3.56 -4.70
N VAL A 150 -15.97 2.91 -3.81
CA VAL A 150 -16.17 1.50 -3.47
C VAL A 150 -17.46 1.34 -2.66
N ASP A 151 -18.31 0.40 -3.06
CA ASP A 151 -19.46 -0.03 -2.29
C ASP A 151 -18.99 -0.86 -1.07
N PHE A 152 -19.38 -0.46 0.11
CA PHE A 152 -19.05 -1.18 1.35
C PHE A 152 -19.56 -2.63 1.34
N GLU A 153 -20.63 -2.92 0.62
CA GLU A 153 -21.15 -4.27 0.49
C GLU A 153 -20.18 -5.20 -0.27
N ILE A 154 -19.48 -4.70 -1.28
CA ILE A 154 -18.44 -5.44 -1.99
C ILE A 154 -17.29 -5.82 -1.06
N VAL A 155 -16.87 -4.92 -0.17
CA VAL A 155 -15.83 -5.22 0.84
C VAL A 155 -16.29 -6.33 1.78
N ARG A 156 -17.55 -6.28 2.27
CA ARG A 156 -18.11 -7.32 3.14
C ARG A 156 -18.16 -8.69 2.44
N GLN A 157 -18.66 -8.73 1.19
CA GLN A 157 -18.72 -9.96 0.41
C GLN A 157 -17.32 -10.52 0.12
N THR A 158 -16.36 -9.65 -0.15
CA THR A 158 -14.97 -10.08 -0.33
C THR A 158 -14.42 -10.70 0.94
N ARG A 159 -14.63 -10.07 2.11
CA ARG A 159 -14.17 -10.61 3.39
C ARG A 159 -14.75 -12.01 3.67
N MET A 160 -16.01 -12.27 3.31
CA MET A 160 -16.61 -13.60 3.46
C MET A 160 -15.99 -14.66 2.52
N SER A 161 -15.37 -14.25 1.42
CA SER A 161 -14.81 -15.15 0.40
C SER A 161 -13.31 -15.42 0.57
N THR A 162 -12.60 -14.66 1.39
CA THR A 162 -11.13 -14.78 1.53
C THR A 162 -10.62 -14.37 2.91
N SER A 163 -9.49 -14.97 3.32
CA SER A 163 -8.69 -14.56 4.46
C SER A 163 -7.47 -13.69 4.06
N ILE A 164 -7.31 -13.39 2.79
CA ILE A 164 -6.25 -12.49 2.30
C ILE A 164 -6.41 -11.13 2.98
N PRO A 165 -5.33 -10.48 3.49
CA PRO A 165 -5.40 -9.17 4.07
C PRO A 165 -6.07 -8.14 3.15
N ILE A 166 -7.02 -7.37 3.70
CA ILE A 166 -7.74 -6.31 2.99
C ILE A 166 -7.31 -4.95 3.54
N PHE A 167 -6.82 -4.09 2.65
CA PHE A 167 -6.52 -2.71 2.96
C PHE A 167 -7.52 -1.78 2.30
N LEU A 168 -7.96 -0.75 3.01
CA LEU A 168 -8.85 0.27 2.49
C LEU A 168 -8.05 1.54 2.17
N ALA A 169 -8.31 2.15 1.02
CA ALA A 169 -7.56 3.29 0.51
C ALA A 169 -8.48 4.36 -0.10
N GLY A 170 -7.94 5.56 -0.29
CA GLY A 170 -8.61 6.68 -0.95
C GLY A 170 -9.53 7.48 -0.02
N GLY A 171 -9.18 8.75 0.20
CA GLY A 171 -9.96 9.72 0.97
C GLY A 171 -10.12 9.42 2.46
N ILE A 172 -9.37 8.47 3.01
CA ILE A 172 -9.45 8.13 4.44
C ILE A 172 -8.70 9.18 5.24
N SER A 173 -9.43 9.88 6.10
CA SER A 173 -8.92 10.87 7.05
C SER A 173 -9.22 10.46 8.50
N THR A 174 -8.66 11.19 9.45
CA THR A 174 -8.97 10.98 10.88
C THR A 174 -10.43 11.22 11.22
N GLU A 175 -11.16 11.97 10.39
CA GLU A 175 -12.57 12.28 10.53
C GLU A 175 -13.46 11.22 9.85
N SER A 176 -13.03 10.67 8.70
CA SER A 176 -13.83 9.72 7.92
C SER A 176 -13.63 8.26 8.36
N ILE A 177 -12.51 7.92 9.00
CA ILE A 177 -12.17 6.53 9.36
C ILE A 177 -13.23 5.83 10.20
N ALA A 178 -13.96 6.56 11.07
CA ALA A 178 -15.04 6.00 11.90
C ALA A 178 -16.19 5.42 11.07
N GLN A 179 -16.39 5.88 9.83
CA GLN A 179 -17.43 5.37 8.93
C GLN A 179 -17.12 3.94 8.43
N LEU A 180 -15.88 3.49 8.58
CA LEU A 180 -15.46 2.14 8.20
C LEU A 180 -15.75 1.08 9.27
N GLN A 181 -16.30 1.47 10.43
CA GLN A 181 -16.53 0.59 11.58
C GLN A 181 -17.35 -0.67 11.25
N SER A 182 -18.24 -0.61 10.26
CA SER A 182 -19.07 -1.74 9.84
C SER A 182 -18.37 -2.75 8.94
N LEU A 183 -17.10 -2.52 8.60
CA LEU A 183 -16.32 -3.35 7.69
C LEU A 183 -15.28 -4.17 8.47
N ASP A 184 -15.07 -5.41 8.02
CA ASP A 184 -13.97 -6.25 8.49
C ASP A 184 -12.81 -6.15 7.50
N PHE A 185 -11.75 -5.44 7.90
CA PHE A 185 -10.55 -5.17 7.11
C PHE A 185 -9.31 -5.17 7.99
N ASP A 186 -8.15 -5.30 7.38
CA ASP A 186 -6.90 -5.50 8.13
C ASP A 186 -6.14 -4.18 8.35
N GLY A 187 -6.19 -3.26 7.40
CA GLY A 187 -5.48 -1.99 7.48
C GLY A 187 -6.01 -0.91 6.55
N ILE A 188 -5.40 0.25 6.63
CA ILE A 188 -5.69 1.38 5.74
C ILE A 188 -4.42 1.86 5.04
N ALA A 189 -4.54 2.24 3.77
CA ALA A 189 -3.48 2.90 3.02
C ALA A 189 -3.69 4.42 3.02
N VAL A 190 -2.65 5.15 3.35
CA VAL A 190 -2.67 6.61 3.49
C VAL A 190 -1.52 7.26 2.73
N VAL A 191 -1.79 8.40 2.10
CA VAL A 191 -0.81 9.23 1.37
C VAL A 191 -0.70 10.60 2.03
N SER A 192 -1.50 11.57 1.58
CA SER A 192 -1.46 12.97 2.01
C SER A 192 -1.77 13.16 3.49
N GLY A 193 -2.63 12.35 4.08
CA GLY A 193 -2.95 12.41 5.52
C GLY A 193 -1.74 12.23 6.43
N VAL A 194 -0.65 11.63 5.91
CA VAL A 194 0.62 11.47 6.61
C VAL A 194 1.70 12.36 5.98
N MET A 195 1.91 12.26 4.67
CA MET A 195 3.06 12.90 4.03
C MET A 195 2.97 14.42 3.98
N SER A 196 1.76 14.99 4.05
CA SER A 196 1.53 16.44 4.13
C SER A 196 1.31 16.93 5.57
N ALA A 197 1.38 16.06 6.57
CA ALA A 197 1.20 16.45 7.96
C ALA A 197 2.43 17.22 8.49
N ALA A 198 2.20 18.16 9.41
CA ALA A 198 3.28 18.87 10.09
C ALA A 198 4.20 17.90 10.89
N ASP A 199 3.64 16.80 11.39
CA ASP A 199 4.37 15.74 12.10
C ASP A 199 3.88 14.38 11.58
N PRO A 200 4.56 13.81 10.56
CA PRO A 200 4.20 12.53 9.96
C PRO A 200 4.17 11.35 10.94
N ALA A 201 5.07 11.33 11.93
CA ALA A 201 5.09 10.28 12.95
C ALA A 201 3.84 10.31 13.82
N LYS A 202 3.45 11.51 14.29
CA LYS A 202 2.20 11.67 15.07
C LYS A 202 0.98 11.35 14.23
N ALA A 203 0.98 11.70 12.92
CA ALA A 203 -0.12 11.37 12.04
C ALA A 203 -0.32 9.84 11.93
N ILE A 204 0.76 9.07 11.68
CA ILE A 204 0.69 7.59 11.68
C ILE A 204 0.19 7.07 13.03
N THR A 205 0.75 7.54 14.16
CA THR A 205 0.32 7.10 15.49
C THR A 205 -1.17 7.38 15.73
N LYS A 206 -1.67 8.51 15.25
CA LYS A 206 -3.09 8.85 15.35
C LYS A 206 -3.96 7.86 14.56
N TYR A 207 -3.59 7.54 13.31
CA TYR A 207 -4.29 6.53 12.52
C TYR A 207 -4.24 5.14 13.16
N GLN A 208 -3.08 4.74 13.70
CA GLN A 208 -2.93 3.45 14.41
C GLN A 208 -3.89 3.37 15.61
N GLN A 209 -4.00 4.44 16.39
CA GLN A 209 -4.92 4.51 17.53
C GLN A 209 -6.37 4.38 17.05
N LEU A 210 -6.79 5.16 16.06
CA LEU A 210 -8.14 5.11 15.51
C LEU A 210 -8.48 3.73 14.94
N LEU A 211 -7.54 3.11 14.21
CA LEU A 211 -7.72 1.76 13.67
C LEU A 211 -7.88 0.71 14.79
N THR A 212 -7.13 0.86 15.89
CA THR A 212 -7.25 0.00 17.07
C THR A 212 -8.61 0.17 17.76
N ASP A 213 -9.10 1.41 17.83
CA ASP A 213 -10.37 1.71 18.49
C ASP A 213 -11.58 1.21 17.67
N LEU A 214 -11.49 1.18 16.33
CA LEU A 214 -12.51 0.59 15.46
C LEU A 214 -12.65 -0.94 15.61
N LYS A 215 -11.59 -1.62 16.04
CA LYS A 215 -11.56 -3.10 16.15
C LYS A 215 -11.91 -3.62 17.55
N LYS A 216 -12.30 -2.73 18.46
CA LYS A 216 -12.82 -3.07 19.81
C LYS A 216 -14.31 -3.29 19.81
#